data_a257943cfb861560ff71932b84062f3a
#
_entry.id   a257943cfb861560ff71932b84062f3a
#
_cell.length_a   1.000
_cell.length_b   1.000
_cell.length_c   1.000
_cell.angle_alpha   90.00
_cell.angle_beta   90.00
_cell.angle_gamma   90.00
#
_symmetry.space_group_name_H-M   'P 1'
#
loop_
_entity.id
_entity.type
_entity.pdbx_description
1 polymer ?
#
loop_
_entity_poly.entity_id
_entity_poly.type
_entity_poly.pdbx_seq_one_letter_code
_entity_poly.pdbx_strand_id
1 'polypeptide(L)'
;MALLTFTGIPAAQHADAHPKHPGQQPPNIVLIHLDDMGYGDLTATGATGYRTPNIDRLCAEGMRFTNYYSAQTVSSASRAGLLTGCYPNRIGFAGALGPKSKIGLNPDEETMAENLKKAGYATAIVGKWHVGCRPGLMPLDHGFDEYFGLPYSNDMWPHHPQTSAYPPLPLYEGREVVNPSVSTADQAQLTTWYTEHAVDFITRRSEGPFFLYLAHSMPHVPLFVSDKFKGKSEQGLYGDVMMEIDWSVGEVLKALEKSGTDANTIVVFTSDNGPWINYGDHAGSTGGLREGKGTTFEGGQRVPCIVRWPGTTPAGTICNRLASSIDLLPTFAEIAGTPLPAKQIDGVSIRSLFEGVPDAAPRTSFLFYYRKNSLEAVRNGLYKLVFAHPGRSYEAFLPGNGGRPGKVTEGHEFPMALYDMRRDPGERYDVQSQHPEVVEELMRIADAAREDLGDDLRGMPGRNRRPAGRAE
;
A
#
# COMPACT_ATOMS: atom_id res chain seq x y z
N MET A 1 48.13 -32.20 -9.41
CA MET A 1 48.13 -30.75 -9.55
C MET A 1 47.36 -30.44 -10.84
N ALA A 2 46.05 -30.25 -10.75
CA ALA A 2 45.19 -29.88 -11.88
C ALA A 2 44.42 -28.62 -11.50
N LEU A 3 44.72 -27.51 -12.20
CA LEU A 3 44.03 -26.23 -12.06
C LEU A 3 42.61 -26.38 -12.66
N LEU A 4 41.60 -26.20 -11.82
CA LEU A 4 40.23 -25.99 -12.27
C LEU A 4 40.01 -24.47 -12.48
N THR A 5 39.89 -24.08 -13.74
CA THR A 5 39.52 -22.74 -14.15
C THR A 5 38.01 -22.57 -13.95
N PHE A 6 37.62 -21.65 -13.06
CA PHE A 6 36.24 -21.18 -12.93
C PHE A 6 35.87 -20.31 -14.14
N THR A 7 35.04 -20.82 -15.00
CA THR A 7 34.35 -20.04 -16.04
C THR A 7 33.17 -19.27 -15.42
N GLY A 8 33.11 -17.97 -15.73
CA GLY A 8 32.15 -17.05 -15.18
C GLY A 8 30.67 -17.45 -15.48
N ILE A 9 29.79 -17.14 -14.53
CA ILE A 9 28.35 -17.25 -14.65
C ILE A 9 27.88 -16.22 -15.69
N PRO A 10 27.15 -16.62 -16.74
CA PRO A 10 26.61 -15.65 -17.67
C PRO A 10 25.50 -14.82 -17.00
N ALA A 11 25.51 -13.51 -17.27
CA ALA A 11 24.46 -12.58 -16.88
C ALA A 11 23.08 -13.10 -17.34
N ALA A 12 22.11 -13.01 -16.43
CA ALA A 12 20.72 -13.37 -16.71
C ALA A 12 20.25 -12.70 -18.00
N GLN A 13 19.88 -13.50 -18.99
CA GLN A 13 19.21 -13.05 -20.19
C GLN A 13 17.87 -12.44 -19.81
N HIS A 14 17.62 -11.26 -20.34
CA HIS A 14 16.30 -10.60 -20.29
C HIS A 14 15.25 -11.61 -20.76
N ALA A 15 14.24 -11.85 -19.93
CA ALA A 15 13.08 -12.62 -20.31
C ALA A 15 12.45 -11.95 -21.54
N ASP A 16 12.26 -12.72 -22.60
CA ASP A 16 11.62 -12.28 -23.83
C ASP A 16 10.26 -11.65 -23.52
N ALA A 17 10.08 -10.41 -23.93
CA ALA A 17 8.80 -9.73 -23.85
C ALA A 17 7.76 -10.57 -24.61
N HIS A 18 6.74 -11.05 -23.91
CA HIS A 18 5.62 -11.72 -24.56
C HIS A 18 5.06 -10.84 -25.68
N PRO A 19 4.84 -11.38 -26.87
CA PRO A 19 4.42 -10.57 -28.00
C PRO A 19 3.08 -9.92 -27.70
N LYS A 20 3.04 -8.57 -27.76
CA LYS A 20 1.77 -7.83 -27.82
C LYS A 20 1.02 -8.34 -29.04
N HIS A 21 -0.21 -8.78 -28.85
CA HIS A 21 -1.09 -9.01 -29.99
C HIS A 21 -1.28 -7.67 -30.70
N PRO A 22 -0.90 -7.56 -31.99
CA PRO A 22 -1.03 -6.31 -32.71
C PRO A 22 -2.51 -5.89 -32.75
N GLY A 23 -2.84 -4.73 -32.17
CA GLY A 23 -4.17 -4.15 -32.18
C GLY A 23 -4.96 -4.20 -30.88
N GLN A 24 -4.45 -4.82 -29.81
CA GLN A 24 -5.14 -4.80 -28.51
C GLN A 24 -4.68 -3.58 -27.69
N GLN A 25 -5.63 -2.75 -27.25
CA GLN A 25 -5.34 -1.63 -26.36
C GLN A 25 -4.79 -2.15 -25.01
N PRO A 26 -3.84 -1.43 -24.38
CA PRO A 26 -3.40 -1.79 -23.05
C PRO A 26 -4.59 -1.76 -22.08
N PRO A 27 -4.60 -2.63 -21.04
CA PRO A 27 -5.73 -2.72 -20.12
C PRO A 27 -5.88 -1.44 -19.31
N ASN A 28 -7.12 -1.10 -18.95
CA ASN A 28 -7.38 -0.12 -17.92
C ASN A 28 -6.87 -0.63 -16.57
N ILE A 29 -6.57 0.28 -15.66
CA ILE A 29 -6.08 -0.04 -14.33
C ILE A 29 -6.94 0.70 -13.31
N VAL A 30 -7.51 -0.05 -12.37
CA VAL A 30 -8.20 0.47 -11.19
C VAL A 30 -7.46 -0.02 -9.95
N LEU A 31 -6.87 0.91 -9.22
CA LEU A 31 -6.20 0.63 -7.95
C LEU A 31 -7.08 1.15 -6.81
N ILE A 32 -7.74 0.24 -6.09
CA ILE A 32 -8.54 0.53 -4.90
C ILE A 32 -7.64 0.37 -3.67
N HIS A 33 -7.37 1.47 -2.99
CA HIS A 33 -6.40 1.56 -1.92
C HIS A 33 -7.06 2.08 -0.65
N LEU A 34 -7.08 1.27 0.39
CA LEU A 34 -7.69 1.63 1.66
C LEU A 34 -6.66 2.20 2.63
N ASP A 35 -7.15 2.80 3.70
CA ASP A 35 -6.36 3.46 4.73
C ASP A 35 -6.51 2.72 6.06
N ASP A 36 -5.42 2.14 6.60
CA ASP A 36 -5.40 1.38 7.85
C ASP A 36 -6.21 0.07 7.85
N MET A 37 -6.53 -0.53 6.70
CA MET A 37 -7.21 -1.83 6.67
C MET A 37 -6.24 -2.95 7.02
N GLY A 38 -6.60 -3.78 7.98
CA GLY A 38 -5.80 -4.91 8.43
C GLY A 38 -5.90 -6.14 7.55
N TYR A 39 -4.93 -7.04 7.69
CA TYR A 39 -4.89 -8.30 6.96
C TYR A 39 -6.12 -9.18 7.25
N GLY A 40 -6.69 -9.10 8.45
CA GLY A 40 -7.85 -9.88 8.90
C GLY A 40 -9.21 -9.25 8.62
N ASP A 41 -9.30 -8.15 7.87
CA ASP A 41 -10.53 -7.35 7.75
C ASP A 41 -11.45 -7.74 6.59
N LEU A 42 -11.15 -8.79 5.85
CA LEU A 42 -11.99 -9.29 4.77
C LEU A 42 -12.67 -10.60 5.17
N THR A 43 -13.89 -10.85 4.68
CA THR A 43 -14.55 -12.15 4.86
C THR A 43 -13.64 -13.28 4.37
N ALA A 44 -12.98 -13.07 3.24
CA ALA A 44 -12.01 -14.02 2.66
C ALA A 44 -10.76 -14.25 3.53
N THR A 45 -10.48 -13.41 4.52
CA THR A 45 -9.35 -13.56 5.48
C THR A 45 -9.81 -13.86 6.91
N GLY A 46 -11.11 -14.08 7.12
CA GLY A 46 -11.67 -14.52 8.39
C GLY A 46 -12.39 -13.45 9.21
N ALA A 47 -12.68 -12.28 8.65
CA ALA A 47 -13.47 -11.25 9.33
C ALA A 47 -14.87 -11.79 9.70
N THR A 48 -15.33 -11.40 10.88
CA THR A 48 -16.66 -11.77 11.43
C THR A 48 -17.44 -10.52 11.81
N GLY A 49 -18.77 -10.67 11.91
CA GLY A 49 -19.65 -9.56 12.31
C GLY A 49 -20.08 -8.64 11.18
N TYR A 50 -19.53 -8.80 9.97
CA TYR A 50 -19.95 -8.15 8.72
C TYR A 50 -19.56 -9.02 7.51
N ARG A 51 -20.02 -8.64 6.33
CA ARG A 51 -19.69 -9.33 5.07
C ARG A 51 -19.20 -8.34 4.02
N THR A 52 -18.31 -8.85 3.16
CA THR A 52 -17.70 -8.13 2.04
C THR A 52 -17.93 -8.84 0.70
N PRO A 53 -19.20 -9.04 0.26
CA PRO A 53 -19.52 -9.90 -0.87
C PRO A 53 -18.93 -9.45 -2.21
N ASN A 54 -18.75 -8.11 -2.42
CA ASN A 54 -18.15 -7.61 -3.65
C ASN A 54 -16.62 -7.79 -3.66
N ILE A 55 -15.97 -7.64 -2.51
CA ILE A 55 -14.54 -7.95 -2.36
C ILE A 55 -14.32 -9.47 -2.43
N ASP A 56 -15.22 -10.28 -1.86
CA ASP A 56 -15.20 -11.74 -1.99
C ASP A 56 -15.34 -12.17 -3.47
N ARG A 57 -16.16 -11.43 -4.24
CA ARG A 57 -16.25 -11.61 -5.70
C ARG A 57 -14.90 -11.31 -6.38
N LEU A 58 -14.18 -10.23 -6.00
CA LEU A 58 -12.82 -9.98 -6.52
C LEU A 58 -11.87 -11.15 -6.22
N CYS A 59 -11.96 -11.76 -5.02
CA CYS A 59 -11.17 -12.94 -4.68
C CYS A 59 -11.55 -14.15 -5.54
N ALA A 60 -12.83 -14.36 -5.78
CA ALA A 60 -13.34 -15.51 -6.57
C ALA A 60 -13.02 -15.39 -8.06
N GLU A 61 -13.02 -14.17 -8.60
CA GLU A 61 -12.74 -13.88 -10.00
C GLU A 61 -11.27 -13.56 -10.28
N GLY A 62 -10.45 -13.39 -9.24
CA GLY A 62 -9.05 -13.00 -9.32
C GLY A 62 -8.14 -13.88 -8.47
N MET A 63 -7.04 -13.29 -8.04
CA MET A 63 -5.99 -13.91 -7.23
C MET A 63 -5.80 -13.14 -5.94
N ARG A 64 -5.73 -13.84 -4.80
CA ARG A 64 -5.42 -13.27 -3.50
C ARG A 64 -3.94 -13.51 -3.15
N PHE A 65 -3.23 -12.44 -2.81
CA PHE A 65 -1.85 -12.51 -2.32
C PHE A 65 -1.83 -12.68 -0.80
N THR A 66 -1.02 -13.61 -0.31
CA THR A 66 -0.87 -13.86 1.13
C THR A 66 0.41 -13.27 1.72
N ASN A 67 1.39 -12.91 0.89
CA ASN A 67 2.66 -12.32 1.29
C ASN A 67 2.90 -10.98 0.57
N TYR A 68 1.92 -10.07 0.68
CA TYR A 68 2.01 -8.73 0.10
C TYR A 68 2.25 -7.68 1.18
N TYR A 69 3.21 -6.80 0.93
CA TYR A 69 3.66 -5.79 1.88
C TYR A 69 3.47 -4.38 1.35
N SER A 70 2.91 -3.51 2.20
CA SER A 70 2.99 -2.07 1.98
C SER A 70 4.44 -1.60 2.06
N ALA A 71 4.76 -0.49 1.37
CA ALA A 71 6.13 0.03 1.33
C ALA A 71 6.64 0.49 2.70
N GLN A 72 5.74 0.93 3.57
CA GLN A 72 6.03 1.28 4.97
C GLN A 72 4.76 1.13 5.82
N THR A 73 4.93 1.19 7.13
CA THR A 73 3.88 0.99 8.13
C THR A 73 3.06 2.23 8.47
N VAL A 74 3.20 3.34 7.71
CA VAL A 74 2.40 4.57 7.85
C VAL A 74 2.11 5.22 6.50
N SER A 75 0.97 5.89 6.41
CA SER A 75 0.32 6.30 5.16
C SER A 75 1.18 7.08 4.18
N SER A 76 1.77 8.23 4.55
CA SER A 76 2.47 9.09 3.58
C SER A 76 3.65 8.38 2.94
N ALA A 77 4.47 7.74 3.75
CA ALA A 77 5.64 7.02 3.27
C ALA A 77 5.22 5.81 2.41
N SER A 78 4.22 5.03 2.84
CA SER A 78 3.71 3.91 2.06
C SER A 78 3.15 4.35 0.70
N ARG A 79 2.35 5.43 0.67
CA ARG A 79 1.77 5.99 -0.57
C ARG A 79 2.83 6.54 -1.51
N ALA A 80 3.88 7.21 -0.97
CA ALA A 80 5.02 7.65 -1.76
C ALA A 80 5.75 6.46 -2.41
N GLY A 81 5.97 5.38 -1.65
CA GLY A 81 6.59 4.16 -2.17
C GLY A 81 5.75 3.48 -3.25
N LEU A 82 4.44 3.34 -3.03
CA LEU A 82 3.49 2.81 -4.01
C LEU A 82 3.56 3.58 -5.34
N LEU A 83 3.51 4.90 -5.27
CA LEU A 83 3.44 5.77 -6.45
C LEU A 83 4.75 5.80 -7.25
N THR A 84 5.91 5.60 -6.61
CA THR A 84 7.23 5.76 -7.24
C THR A 84 7.98 4.44 -7.48
N GLY A 85 7.50 3.33 -6.92
CA GLY A 85 8.21 2.07 -6.97
C GLY A 85 9.49 2.04 -6.12
N CYS A 86 9.62 2.93 -5.13
CA CYS A 86 10.79 3.07 -4.28
C CYS A 86 10.51 2.70 -2.83
N TYR A 87 11.52 2.21 -2.11
CA TYR A 87 11.46 2.31 -0.66
C TYR A 87 11.34 3.77 -0.26
N PRO A 88 10.44 4.13 0.68
CA PRO A 88 10.17 5.54 1.02
C PRO A 88 11.40 6.33 1.45
N ASN A 89 12.33 5.70 2.17
CA ASN A 89 13.58 6.31 2.61
C ASN A 89 14.54 6.64 1.45
N ARG A 90 14.47 5.92 0.30
CA ARG A 90 15.22 6.28 -0.92
C ARG A 90 14.87 7.67 -1.41
N ILE A 91 13.60 8.06 -1.30
CA ILE A 91 13.04 9.32 -1.81
C ILE A 91 12.72 10.34 -0.70
N GLY A 92 13.36 10.17 0.46
CA GLY A 92 13.31 11.14 1.56
C GLY A 92 12.04 11.13 2.42
N PHE A 93 11.20 10.08 2.32
CA PHE A 93 10.04 9.91 3.18
C PHE A 93 10.39 9.05 4.41
N ALA A 94 10.06 9.57 5.60
CA ALA A 94 10.39 8.92 6.87
C ALA A 94 9.16 8.53 7.71
N GLY A 95 7.97 9.04 7.37
CA GLY A 95 6.77 8.84 8.16
C GLY A 95 5.56 9.57 7.57
N ALA A 96 4.55 9.86 8.39
CA ALA A 96 3.35 10.59 7.99
C ALA A 96 3.61 12.11 7.94
N LEU A 97 3.08 12.77 6.91
CA LEU A 97 3.13 14.23 6.74
C LEU A 97 1.90 14.88 7.38
N GLY A 98 2.10 15.99 8.06
CA GLY A 98 1.01 16.80 8.60
C GLY A 98 0.60 17.95 7.68
N PRO A 99 -0.53 18.64 8.00
CA PRO A 99 -1.03 19.76 7.19
C PRO A 99 -0.10 20.96 7.06
N LYS A 100 0.85 21.08 8.00
CA LYS A 100 1.87 22.16 8.01
C LYS A 100 3.18 21.75 7.33
N SER A 101 3.28 20.50 6.86
CA SER A 101 4.48 20.00 6.20
C SER A 101 4.83 20.84 4.97
N LYS A 102 6.10 21.20 4.84
CA LYS A 102 6.68 21.81 3.64
C LYS A 102 7.30 20.80 2.70
N ILE A 103 7.38 19.52 3.10
CA ILE A 103 7.88 18.44 2.24
C ILE A 103 6.74 17.66 1.62
N GLY A 104 7.03 17.01 0.51
CA GLY A 104 6.14 16.11 -0.21
C GLY A 104 6.91 15.32 -1.24
N LEU A 105 6.18 14.67 -2.14
CA LEU A 105 6.78 13.93 -3.23
C LEU A 105 7.57 14.90 -4.12
N ASN A 106 8.83 14.55 -4.39
CA ASN A 106 9.68 15.40 -5.22
C ASN A 106 9.18 15.34 -6.67
N PRO A 107 8.91 16.47 -7.33
CA PRO A 107 8.53 16.50 -8.74
C PRO A 107 9.51 15.81 -9.70
N ASP A 108 10.77 15.62 -9.29
CA ASP A 108 11.77 14.86 -10.04
C ASP A 108 11.62 13.33 -9.91
N GLU A 109 10.75 12.84 -9.03
CA GLU A 109 10.44 11.40 -8.94
C GLU A 109 9.25 11.09 -9.83
N GLU A 110 9.47 10.23 -10.83
CA GLU A 110 8.41 9.83 -11.74
C GLU A 110 7.40 8.92 -11.01
N THR A 111 6.14 9.31 -11.04
CA THR A 111 5.06 8.53 -10.46
C THR A 111 4.48 7.51 -11.43
N MET A 112 3.71 6.57 -10.88
CA MET A 112 2.91 5.62 -11.65
C MET A 112 1.96 6.32 -12.65
N ALA A 113 1.36 7.45 -12.26
CA ALA A 113 0.48 8.21 -13.14
C ALA A 113 1.25 8.84 -14.30
N GLU A 114 2.40 9.48 -14.03
CA GLU A 114 3.28 10.06 -15.07
C GLU A 114 3.81 8.98 -16.01
N ASN A 115 4.16 7.82 -15.48
CA ASN A 115 4.65 6.71 -16.29
C ASN A 115 3.57 6.20 -17.25
N LEU A 116 2.36 5.95 -16.75
CA LEU A 116 1.24 5.46 -17.55
C LEU A 116 0.77 6.47 -18.62
N LYS A 117 0.87 7.78 -18.34
CA LYS A 117 0.58 8.82 -19.35
C LYS A 117 1.45 8.70 -20.61
N LYS A 118 2.66 8.17 -20.54
CA LYS A 118 3.51 7.89 -21.70
C LYS A 118 2.88 6.90 -22.67
N ALA A 119 1.98 6.03 -22.17
CA ALA A 119 1.20 5.10 -22.99
C ALA A 119 -0.22 5.61 -23.31
N GLY A 120 -0.50 6.89 -23.07
CA GLY A 120 -1.77 7.53 -23.41
C GLY A 120 -2.89 7.30 -22.39
N TYR A 121 -2.58 6.86 -21.17
CA TYR A 121 -3.59 6.71 -20.11
C TYR A 121 -4.14 8.06 -19.67
N ALA A 122 -5.47 8.17 -19.58
CA ALA A 122 -6.12 9.20 -18.79
C ALA A 122 -6.01 8.80 -17.31
N THR A 123 -5.71 9.75 -16.42
CA THR A 123 -5.37 9.45 -15.03
C THR A 123 -6.23 10.21 -14.05
N ALA A 124 -6.77 9.54 -13.04
CA ALA A 124 -7.50 10.18 -11.96
C ALA A 124 -7.11 9.60 -10.60
N ILE A 125 -7.08 10.47 -9.61
CA ILE A 125 -7.08 10.08 -8.20
C ILE A 125 -8.35 10.59 -7.54
N VAL A 126 -9.02 9.70 -6.84
CA VAL A 126 -10.20 10.01 -6.04
C VAL A 126 -9.95 9.56 -4.61
N GLY A 127 -9.97 10.48 -3.65
CA GLY A 127 -9.75 10.22 -2.24
C GLY A 127 -8.50 10.87 -1.65
N LYS A 128 -7.86 10.19 -0.71
CA LYS A 128 -6.73 10.68 0.09
C LYS A 128 -5.41 10.69 -0.72
N TRP A 129 -4.76 11.86 -0.81
CA TRP A 129 -3.42 12.00 -1.40
C TRP A 129 -2.28 11.68 -0.42
N HIS A 130 -2.07 12.52 0.57
CA HIS A 130 -1.15 12.40 1.72
C HIS A 130 0.35 12.32 1.40
N VAL A 131 0.79 12.76 0.24
CA VAL A 131 2.24 12.81 -0.11
C VAL A 131 2.72 14.23 -0.45
N GLY A 132 2.03 15.22 0.07
CA GLY A 132 2.34 16.66 -0.06
C GLY A 132 1.06 17.47 -0.23
N CYS A 133 0.92 18.58 0.49
CA CYS A 133 -0.30 19.40 0.52
C CYS A 133 -0.07 20.87 0.17
N ARG A 134 1.07 21.18 -0.46
CA ARG A 134 1.42 22.54 -0.90
C ARG A 134 1.43 22.63 -2.42
N PRO A 135 1.30 23.85 -2.99
CA PRO A 135 1.48 24.06 -4.43
C PRO A 135 2.76 23.39 -4.95
N GLY A 136 2.69 22.73 -6.10
CA GLY A 136 3.78 21.95 -6.67
C GLY A 136 3.96 20.53 -6.08
N LEU A 137 3.14 20.15 -5.07
CA LEU A 137 3.21 18.85 -4.40
C LEU A 137 1.83 18.15 -4.38
N MET A 138 0.87 18.66 -5.14
CA MET A 138 -0.51 18.14 -5.19
C MET A 138 -0.66 17.10 -6.33
N PRO A 139 -1.72 16.31 -6.37
CA PRO A 139 -1.89 15.24 -7.35
C PRO A 139 -1.70 15.64 -8.81
N LEU A 140 -2.21 16.82 -9.22
CA LEU A 140 -2.11 17.30 -10.59
C LEU A 140 -0.68 17.74 -10.96
N ASP A 141 0.20 17.90 -9.96
CA ASP A 141 1.63 18.17 -10.17
C ASP A 141 2.43 16.87 -10.37
N HIS A 142 1.80 15.71 -10.19
CA HIS A 142 2.39 14.38 -10.21
C HIS A 142 1.67 13.42 -11.19
N GLY A 143 1.23 13.95 -12.32
CA GLY A 143 0.74 13.16 -13.45
C GLY A 143 -0.75 12.81 -13.44
N PHE A 144 -1.51 13.16 -12.43
CA PHE A 144 -2.97 12.99 -12.47
C PHE A 144 -3.64 14.11 -13.25
N ASP A 145 -4.60 13.75 -14.11
CA ASP A 145 -5.41 14.71 -14.87
C ASP A 145 -6.58 15.23 -14.04
N GLU A 146 -7.14 14.37 -13.18
CA GLU A 146 -8.29 14.66 -12.33
C GLU A 146 -8.01 14.31 -10.87
N TYR A 147 -8.51 15.13 -9.96
CA TYR A 147 -8.42 14.92 -8.52
C TYR A 147 -9.71 15.33 -7.82
N PHE A 148 -10.24 14.46 -6.97
CA PHE A 148 -11.26 14.80 -6.00
C PHE A 148 -10.91 14.14 -4.67
N GLY A 149 -10.72 14.91 -3.59
CA GLY A 149 -10.40 14.28 -2.31
C GLY A 149 -9.70 15.16 -1.27
N LEU A 150 -9.16 14.48 -0.26
CA LEU A 150 -8.45 15.11 0.87
C LEU A 150 -6.95 15.16 0.61
N PRO A 151 -6.27 16.30 0.88
CA PRO A 151 -4.83 16.45 0.66
C PRO A 151 -3.97 15.68 1.67
N TYR A 152 -4.55 15.27 2.81
CA TYR A 152 -3.92 14.50 3.89
C TYR A 152 -4.98 13.68 4.64
N SER A 153 -4.62 13.08 5.78
CA SER A 153 -5.50 12.19 6.54
C SER A 153 -6.71 12.90 7.14
N ASN A 154 -7.85 12.23 7.16
CA ASN A 154 -9.13 12.74 7.63
C ASN A 154 -9.17 13.05 9.14
N ASP A 155 -8.24 12.49 9.93
CA ASP A 155 -8.08 12.77 11.37
C ASP A 155 -7.33 14.09 11.64
N MET A 156 -6.66 14.65 10.65
CA MET A 156 -5.92 15.92 10.78
C MET A 156 -6.85 17.12 10.64
N TRP A 157 -7.80 17.25 11.55
CA TRP A 157 -8.86 18.24 11.59
C TRP A 157 -9.09 18.76 13.03
N PRO A 158 -9.89 19.85 13.25
CA PRO A 158 -10.07 20.46 14.58
C PRO A 158 -10.69 19.55 15.64
N HIS A 159 -11.34 18.45 15.24
CA HIS A 159 -11.97 17.49 16.16
C HIS A 159 -11.12 16.22 16.41
N HIS A 160 -9.80 16.30 16.21
CA HIS A 160 -8.91 15.19 16.52
C HIS A 160 -8.96 14.86 18.04
N PRO A 161 -9.04 13.57 18.43
CA PRO A 161 -9.32 13.20 19.84
C PRO A 161 -8.21 13.56 20.84
N GLN A 162 -6.99 13.83 20.36
CA GLN A 162 -5.82 14.13 21.20
C GLN A 162 -5.31 15.57 21.05
N THR A 163 -5.74 16.33 20.06
CA THR A 163 -5.26 17.69 19.82
C THR A 163 -6.26 18.52 19.01
N SER A 164 -6.41 19.78 19.36
CA SER A 164 -7.18 20.78 18.59
C SER A 164 -6.27 21.65 17.68
N ALA A 165 -4.99 21.30 17.53
CA ALA A 165 -4.01 22.14 16.83
C ALA A 165 -4.06 22.01 15.29
N TYR A 166 -4.84 21.08 14.76
CA TYR A 166 -5.00 20.92 13.33
C TYR A 166 -5.90 22.01 12.73
N PRO A 167 -5.61 22.46 11.50
CA PRO A 167 -6.47 23.41 10.79
C PRO A 167 -7.77 22.74 10.32
N PRO A 168 -8.77 23.52 9.85
CA PRO A 168 -9.88 22.97 9.08
C PRO A 168 -9.40 22.06 7.95
N LEU A 169 -10.11 20.94 7.73
CA LEU A 169 -9.78 19.95 6.72
C LEU A 169 -10.41 20.34 5.38
N PRO A 170 -9.63 20.67 4.33
CA PRO A 170 -10.19 21.03 3.05
C PRO A 170 -10.49 19.81 2.18
N LEU A 171 -11.52 19.92 1.35
CA LEU A 171 -11.82 18.99 0.25
C LEU A 171 -11.54 19.69 -1.07
N TYR A 172 -10.85 19.02 -1.96
CA TYR A 172 -10.43 19.55 -3.27
C TYR A 172 -11.19 18.89 -4.42
N GLU A 173 -11.42 19.67 -5.47
CA GLU A 173 -11.71 19.20 -6.82
C GLU A 173 -10.74 19.87 -7.79
N GLY A 174 -9.94 19.07 -8.47
CA GLY A 174 -8.81 19.59 -9.24
C GLY A 174 -7.82 20.35 -8.36
N ARG A 175 -7.65 21.64 -8.63
CA ARG A 175 -6.81 22.55 -7.83
C ARG A 175 -7.63 23.44 -6.88
N GLU A 176 -8.96 23.37 -6.95
CA GLU A 176 -9.85 24.24 -6.19
C GLU A 176 -10.27 23.60 -4.87
N VAL A 177 -10.38 24.40 -3.82
CA VAL A 177 -10.97 23.99 -2.55
C VAL A 177 -12.48 24.13 -2.66
N VAL A 178 -13.19 23.00 -2.82
CA VAL A 178 -14.66 22.98 -2.94
C VAL A 178 -15.37 22.96 -1.59
N ASN A 179 -14.68 22.51 -0.54
CA ASN A 179 -15.14 22.66 0.83
C ASN A 179 -13.94 23.00 1.73
N PRO A 180 -13.86 24.20 2.31
CA PRO A 180 -12.70 24.61 3.13
C PRO A 180 -12.68 23.99 4.53
N SER A 181 -13.78 23.37 4.97
CA SER A 181 -13.91 22.83 6.33
C SER A 181 -14.88 21.64 6.36
N VAL A 182 -14.36 20.48 6.00
CA VAL A 182 -15.11 19.22 6.05
C VAL A 182 -15.66 18.99 7.45
N SER A 183 -16.98 18.87 7.55
CA SER A 183 -17.73 18.62 8.79
C SER A 183 -17.85 17.11 9.08
N THR A 184 -18.42 16.75 10.23
CA THR A 184 -18.76 15.35 10.55
C THR A 184 -19.79 14.77 9.57
N ALA A 185 -20.75 15.59 9.11
CA ALA A 185 -21.71 15.18 8.10
C ALA A 185 -21.05 14.92 6.74
N ASP A 186 -20.08 15.77 6.37
CA ASP A 186 -19.30 15.58 5.14
C ASP A 186 -18.40 14.34 5.22
N GLN A 187 -17.75 14.10 6.36
CA GLN A 187 -16.94 12.88 6.58
C GLN A 187 -17.78 11.61 6.36
N ALA A 188 -19.04 11.61 6.78
CA ALA A 188 -19.95 10.48 6.58
C ALA A 188 -20.32 10.26 5.09
N GLN A 189 -20.07 11.23 4.22
CA GLN A 189 -20.33 11.14 2.79
C GLN A 189 -19.08 10.85 1.95
N LEU A 190 -17.88 10.92 2.52
CA LEU A 190 -16.64 10.80 1.74
C LEU A 190 -16.58 9.51 0.92
N THR A 191 -16.91 8.35 1.51
CA THR A 191 -16.89 7.06 0.78
C THR A 191 -17.92 7.08 -0.36
N THR A 192 -19.10 7.63 -0.13
CA THR A 192 -20.13 7.80 -1.17
C THR A 192 -19.64 8.72 -2.29
N TRP A 193 -19.14 9.92 -1.96
CA TRP A 193 -18.65 10.88 -2.96
C TRP A 193 -17.46 10.34 -3.76
N TYR A 194 -16.52 9.64 -3.11
CA TYR A 194 -15.41 8.99 -3.81
C TYR A 194 -15.91 7.94 -4.80
N THR A 195 -16.92 7.17 -4.39
CA THR A 195 -17.54 6.16 -5.26
C THR A 195 -18.20 6.78 -6.48
N GLU A 196 -18.98 7.87 -6.28
CA GLU A 196 -19.66 8.60 -7.34
C GLU A 196 -18.66 9.18 -8.37
N HIS A 197 -17.58 9.82 -7.91
CA HIS A 197 -16.52 10.35 -8.78
C HIS A 197 -15.76 9.24 -9.52
N ALA A 198 -15.49 8.11 -8.87
CA ALA A 198 -14.85 6.96 -9.49
C ALA A 198 -15.74 6.36 -10.61
N VAL A 199 -17.04 6.18 -10.32
CA VAL A 199 -18.02 5.66 -11.29
C VAL A 199 -18.19 6.63 -12.46
N ASP A 200 -18.26 7.93 -12.21
CA ASP A 200 -18.36 8.96 -13.25
C ASP A 200 -17.11 8.94 -14.16
N PHE A 201 -15.91 8.90 -13.57
CA PHE A 201 -14.67 8.79 -14.32
C PHE A 201 -14.64 7.57 -15.23
N ILE A 202 -14.96 6.37 -14.73
CA ILE A 202 -15.01 5.13 -15.50
C ILE A 202 -16.01 5.26 -16.65
N THR A 203 -17.21 5.79 -16.36
CA THR A 203 -18.28 5.90 -17.35
C THR A 203 -17.94 6.84 -18.49
N ARG A 204 -17.23 7.94 -18.19
CA ARG A 204 -16.80 8.93 -19.20
C ARG A 204 -15.60 8.46 -20.03
N ARG A 205 -14.83 7.48 -19.55
CA ARG A 205 -13.56 7.02 -20.17
C ARG A 205 -13.73 5.68 -20.89
N SER A 206 -14.80 5.52 -21.65
CA SER A 206 -15.03 4.32 -22.46
C SER A 206 -14.07 4.20 -23.68
N GLU A 207 -13.41 5.29 -24.06
CA GLU A 207 -12.45 5.33 -25.16
C GLU A 207 -11.01 5.55 -24.62
N GLY A 208 -10.09 4.67 -24.99
CA GLY A 208 -8.68 4.70 -24.59
C GLY A 208 -8.44 4.15 -23.15
N PRO A 209 -7.18 3.86 -22.83
CA PRO A 209 -6.83 3.31 -21.52
C PRO A 209 -6.93 4.37 -20.42
N PHE A 210 -7.31 3.95 -19.21
CA PHE A 210 -7.32 4.82 -18.05
C PHE A 210 -6.67 4.17 -16.82
N PHE A 211 -6.17 5.01 -15.94
CA PHE A 211 -5.70 4.67 -14.59
C PHE A 211 -6.52 5.43 -13.57
N LEU A 212 -7.26 4.71 -12.74
CA LEU A 212 -7.99 5.23 -11.59
C LEU A 212 -7.32 4.78 -10.30
N TYR A 213 -6.84 5.73 -9.50
CA TYR A 213 -6.38 5.51 -8.13
C TYR A 213 -7.50 5.93 -7.16
N LEU A 214 -8.32 4.96 -6.74
CA LEU A 214 -9.39 5.16 -5.74
C LEU A 214 -8.79 4.94 -4.35
N ALA A 215 -8.40 6.04 -3.70
CA ALA A 215 -7.71 6.09 -2.43
C ALA A 215 -8.66 6.45 -1.29
N HIS A 216 -9.44 5.47 -0.80
CA HIS A 216 -10.38 5.70 0.30
C HIS A 216 -9.69 6.23 1.55
N SER A 217 -10.37 7.13 2.28
CA SER A 217 -9.93 7.63 3.59
C SER A 217 -10.28 6.66 4.73
N MET A 218 -11.24 5.76 4.48
CA MET A 218 -11.68 4.72 5.41
C MET A 218 -10.95 3.40 5.13
N PRO A 219 -10.79 2.54 6.14
CA PRO A 219 -11.32 2.62 7.52
C PRO A 219 -10.40 3.32 8.53
N HIS A 220 -9.62 4.35 8.15
CA HIS A 220 -8.83 5.14 9.08
C HIS A 220 -9.74 5.94 10.05
N VAL A 221 -9.34 5.98 11.31
CA VAL A 221 -10.03 6.82 12.32
C VAL A 221 -9.86 8.32 12.03
N PRO A 222 -10.85 9.17 12.41
CA PRO A 222 -12.15 8.83 12.96
C PRO A 222 -13.05 8.15 11.93
N LEU A 223 -13.78 7.14 12.36
CA LEU A 223 -14.68 6.41 11.48
C LEU A 223 -15.96 7.17 11.24
N PHE A 224 -16.35 7.25 9.97
CA PHE A 224 -17.62 7.80 9.53
C PHE A 224 -18.23 6.91 8.45
N VAL A 225 -19.53 6.78 8.47
CA VAL A 225 -20.30 5.96 7.53
C VAL A 225 -21.59 6.68 7.16
N SER A 226 -22.08 6.50 5.94
CA SER A 226 -23.36 7.04 5.52
C SER A 226 -24.55 6.36 6.25
N ASP A 227 -25.67 7.04 6.32
CA ASP A 227 -26.89 6.51 6.95
C ASP A 227 -27.37 5.20 6.31
N LYS A 228 -26.99 4.95 5.05
CA LYS A 228 -27.29 3.71 4.34
C LYS A 228 -26.71 2.48 5.02
N PHE A 229 -25.55 2.60 5.65
CA PHE A 229 -24.81 1.47 6.27
C PHE A 229 -24.77 1.54 7.79
N LYS A 230 -25.09 2.67 8.40
CA LYS A 230 -25.03 2.88 9.85
C LYS A 230 -25.89 1.86 10.60
N GLY A 231 -25.27 1.15 11.56
CA GLY A 231 -25.93 0.16 12.40
C GLY A 231 -26.31 -1.13 11.67
N LYS A 232 -25.67 -1.47 10.56
CA LYS A 232 -25.97 -2.67 9.74
C LYS A 232 -25.15 -3.88 10.11
N SER A 233 -23.96 -3.69 10.71
CA SER A 233 -23.07 -4.77 11.08
C SER A 233 -23.22 -5.19 12.54
N GLU A 234 -22.77 -6.39 12.88
CA GLU A 234 -22.66 -6.88 14.25
C GLU A 234 -21.36 -6.40 14.92
N GLN A 235 -20.41 -5.83 14.14
CA GLN A 235 -19.13 -5.31 14.62
C GLN A 235 -19.15 -3.79 14.89
N GLY A 236 -20.32 -3.17 14.96
CA GLY A 236 -20.45 -1.73 15.19
C GLY A 236 -19.93 -0.88 14.03
N LEU A 237 -19.44 0.32 14.33
CA LEU A 237 -19.09 1.31 13.30
C LEU A 237 -18.01 0.84 12.34
N TYR A 238 -17.01 0.06 12.81
CA TYR A 238 -15.96 -0.46 11.93
C TYR A 238 -16.54 -1.39 10.85
N GLY A 239 -17.39 -2.33 11.25
CA GLY A 239 -18.05 -3.23 10.30
C GLY A 239 -18.99 -2.51 9.34
N ASP A 240 -19.71 -1.48 9.81
CA ASP A 240 -20.57 -0.64 8.95
C ASP A 240 -19.72 0.05 7.86
N VAL A 241 -18.56 0.60 8.24
CA VAL A 241 -17.60 1.23 7.31
C VAL A 241 -17.07 0.22 6.29
N MET A 242 -16.73 -0.99 6.72
CA MET A 242 -16.27 -2.04 5.81
C MET A 242 -17.35 -2.48 4.83
N MET A 243 -18.61 -2.51 5.25
CA MET A 243 -19.75 -2.79 4.36
C MET A 243 -19.97 -1.68 3.34
N GLU A 244 -19.76 -0.41 3.70
CA GLU A 244 -19.82 0.71 2.75
C GLU A 244 -18.69 0.69 1.75
N ILE A 245 -17.46 0.35 2.18
CA ILE A 245 -16.32 0.14 1.29
C ILE A 245 -16.61 -1.00 0.30
N ASP A 246 -17.14 -2.11 0.78
CA ASP A 246 -17.53 -3.23 -0.08
C ASP A 246 -18.59 -2.83 -1.12
N TRP A 247 -19.58 -2.03 -0.71
CA TRP A 247 -20.54 -1.45 -1.65
C TRP A 247 -19.84 -0.59 -2.71
N SER A 248 -18.89 0.25 -2.32
CA SER A 248 -18.09 1.07 -3.24
C SER A 248 -17.37 0.21 -4.28
N VAL A 249 -16.73 -0.88 -3.85
CA VAL A 249 -16.11 -1.85 -4.77
C VAL A 249 -17.14 -2.41 -5.75
N GLY A 250 -18.34 -2.76 -5.25
CA GLY A 250 -19.44 -3.24 -6.09
C GLY A 250 -19.89 -2.24 -7.15
N GLU A 251 -19.99 -0.95 -6.80
CA GLU A 251 -20.36 0.11 -7.76
C GLU A 251 -19.27 0.32 -8.82
N VAL A 252 -17.98 0.25 -8.45
CA VAL A 252 -16.87 0.30 -9.40
C VAL A 252 -16.94 -0.86 -10.39
N LEU A 253 -17.13 -2.10 -9.91
CA LEU A 253 -17.26 -3.27 -10.79
C LEU A 253 -18.45 -3.14 -11.74
N LYS A 254 -19.61 -2.70 -11.25
CA LYS A 254 -20.79 -2.42 -12.07
C LYS A 254 -20.55 -1.35 -13.13
N ALA A 255 -19.78 -0.30 -12.79
CA ALA A 255 -19.43 0.75 -13.75
C ALA A 255 -18.56 0.19 -14.88
N LEU A 256 -17.57 -0.66 -14.57
CA LEU A 256 -16.72 -1.34 -15.56
C LEU A 256 -17.55 -2.24 -16.48
N GLU A 257 -18.49 -3.02 -15.92
CA GLU A 257 -19.39 -3.88 -16.71
C GLU A 257 -20.29 -3.06 -17.64
N LYS A 258 -20.92 -2.00 -17.10
CA LYS A 258 -21.84 -1.14 -17.87
C LYS A 258 -21.14 -0.35 -18.97
N SER A 259 -19.91 0.08 -18.75
CA SER A 259 -19.09 0.76 -19.77
C SER A 259 -18.49 -0.20 -20.82
N GLY A 260 -18.63 -1.52 -20.61
CA GLY A 260 -18.03 -2.53 -21.50
C GLY A 260 -16.52 -2.65 -21.38
N THR A 261 -15.90 -2.06 -20.35
CA THR A 261 -14.44 -2.06 -20.15
C THR A 261 -13.95 -3.15 -19.21
N ASP A 262 -14.85 -3.87 -18.55
CA ASP A 262 -14.52 -4.86 -17.50
C ASP A 262 -13.54 -5.95 -17.99
N ALA A 263 -13.76 -6.50 -19.18
CA ALA A 263 -12.93 -7.57 -19.73
C ALA A 263 -11.48 -7.15 -19.99
N ASN A 264 -11.22 -5.85 -20.15
CA ASN A 264 -9.88 -5.28 -20.37
C ASN A 264 -9.46 -4.34 -19.23
N THR A 265 -9.80 -4.68 -18.00
CA THR A 265 -9.44 -3.88 -16.81
C THR A 265 -8.77 -4.74 -15.76
N ILE A 266 -7.62 -4.27 -15.27
CA ILE A 266 -6.96 -4.78 -14.07
C ILE A 266 -7.52 -4.04 -12.87
N VAL A 267 -8.08 -4.78 -11.89
CA VAL A 267 -8.48 -4.24 -10.60
C VAL A 267 -7.54 -4.79 -9.54
N VAL A 268 -6.86 -3.87 -8.84
CA VAL A 268 -6.04 -4.19 -7.67
C VAL A 268 -6.70 -3.57 -6.43
N PHE A 269 -6.93 -4.39 -5.42
CA PHE A 269 -7.48 -3.97 -4.13
C PHE A 269 -6.45 -4.23 -3.03
N THR A 270 -6.09 -3.21 -2.24
CA THR A 270 -5.09 -3.33 -1.16
C THR A 270 -5.22 -2.21 -0.12
N SER A 271 -4.31 -2.16 0.86
CA SER A 271 -4.22 -1.15 1.92
C SER A 271 -2.83 -0.52 1.99
N ASP A 272 -2.74 0.69 2.56
CA ASP A 272 -1.48 1.42 2.68
C ASP A 272 -0.61 0.96 3.85
N ASN A 273 -1.19 0.43 4.91
CA ASN A 273 -0.52 -0.20 6.05
C ASN A 273 -1.52 -1.03 6.86
N GLY A 274 -1.03 -1.74 7.85
CA GLY A 274 -1.88 -2.48 8.79
C GLY A 274 -2.70 -1.59 9.72
N PRO A 275 -3.59 -2.17 10.54
CA PRO A 275 -4.58 -1.43 11.31
C PRO A 275 -3.96 -0.73 12.53
N TRP A 276 -4.59 0.36 12.98
CA TRP A 276 -4.18 1.09 14.17
C TRP A 276 -4.86 0.51 15.42
N ILE A 277 -4.40 -0.65 15.83
CA ILE A 277 -5.09 -1.57 16.75
C ILE A 277 -5.40 -1.00 18.14
N ASN A 278 -4.68 0.04 18.61
CA ASN A 278 -5.00 0.65 19.90
C ASN A 278 -6.28 1.50 19.91
N TYR A 279 -6.96 1.67 18.76
CA TYR A 279 -8.31 2.26 18.72
C TYR A 279 -9.44 1.23 18.98
N GLY A 280 -9.09 -0.05 19.19
CA GLY A 280 -10.01 -1.10 19.65
C GLY A 280 -11.20 -1.32 18.71
N ASP A 281 -12.40 -1.00 19.16
CA ASP A 281 -13.64 -1.17 18.37
C ASP A 281 -13.72 -0.29 17.11
N HIS A 282 -12.83 0.71 16.99
CA HIS A 282 -12.66 1.53 15.79
C HIS A 282 -11.43 1.14 14.96
N ALA A 283 -10.81 0.01 15.23
CA ALA A 283 -9.64 -0.49 14.51
C ALA A 283 -9.96 -1.78 13.76
N GLY A 284 -9.18 -2.03 12.69
CA GLY A 284 -9.17 -3.30 11.99
C GLY A 284 -8.44 -4.41 12.75
N SER A 285 -8.49 -5.60 12.16
CA SER A 285 -7.86 -6.82 12.67
C SER A 285 -6.60 -7.15 11.87
N THR A 286 -5.52 -7.49 12.59
CA THR A 286 -4.30 -8.02 11.97
C THR A 286 -4.45 -9.47 11.50
N GLY A 287 -5.56 -10.15 11.84
CA GLY A 287 -5.75 -11.58 11.51
C GLY A 287 -4.79 -12.50 12.24
N GLY A 288 -4.31 -12.09 13.43
CA GLY A 288 -3.35 -12.85 14.25
C GLY A 288 -1.88 -12.56 13.92
N LEU A 289 -1.59 -11.65 13.00
CA LEU A 289 -0.24 -11.12 12.76
C LEU A 289 0.17 -10.23 13.93
N ARG A 290 1.48 -10.19 14.19
CA ARG A 290 2.03 -9.48 15.34
C ARG A 290 1.98 -7.96 15.15
N GLU A 291 1.66 -7.23 16.24
CA GLU A 291 1.62 -5.76 16.30
C GLU A 291 0.65 -5.14 15.27
N GLY A 292 0.86 -3.88 14.90
CA GLY A 292 0.00 -3.13 13.98
C GLY A 292 0.70 -1.90 13.41
N LYS A 293 -0.08 -0.92 12.94
CA LYS A 293 0.39 0.36 12.38
C LYS A 293 1.50 0.99 13.21
N GLY A 294 2.55 1.48 12.54
CA GLY A 294 3.70 2.09 13.21
C GLY A 294 4.69 1.07 13.75
N THR A 295 4.66 -0.18 13.27
CA THR A 295 5.64 -1.22 13.54
C THR A 295 6.04 -1.96 12.27
N THR A 296 7.24 -2.53 12.24
CA THR A 296 7.75 -3.33 11.12
C THR A 296 7.46 -4.83 11.26
N PHE A 297 6.67 -5.21 12.26
CA PHE A 297 6.12 -6.55 12.39
C PHE A 297 5.03 -6.79 11.34
N GLU A 298 4.67 -8.04 11.16
CA GLU A 298 3.75 -8.46 10.10
C GLU A 298 2.41 -7.72 10.15
N GLY A 299 1.86 -7.49 11.37
CA GLY A 299 0.60 -6.74 11.53
C GLY A 299 0.65 -5.28 11.09
N GLY A 300 1.86 -4.69 11.01
CA GLY A 300 2.05 -3.30 10.58
C GLY A 300 2.18 -3.10 9.07
N GLN A 301 2.74 -4.09 8.35
CA GLN A 301 3.08 -3.93 6.93
C GLN A 301 2.51 -4.99 6.00
N ARG A 302 2.15 -6.19 6.49
CA ARG A 302 1.49 -7.20 5.67
C ARG A 302 0.01 -6.85 5.56
N VAL A 303 -0.43 -6.59 4.33
CA VAL A 303 -1.78 -6.10 4.02
C VAL A 303 -2.47 -7.02 3.01
N PRO A 304 -3.82 -7.04 2.96
CA PRO A 304 -4.53 -7.74 1.91
C PRO A 304 -4.16 -7.19 0.54
N CYS A 305 -4.05 -8.07 -0.44
CA CYS A 305 -3.95 -7.69 -1.85
C CYS A 305 -4.71 -8.70 -2.70
N ILE A 306 -5.57 -8.18 -3.57
CA ILE A 306 -6.34 -8.96 -4.53
C ILE A 306 -6.12 -8.35 -5.90
N VAL A 307 -5.84 -9.20 -6.89
CA VAL A 307 -5.67 -8.78 -8.29
C VAL A 307 -6.68 -9.53 -9.13
N ARG A 308 -7.51 -8.79 -9.86
CA ARG A 308 -8.45 -9.34 -10.84
C ARG A 308 -8.11 -8.77 -12.22
N TRP A 309 -7.81 -9.66 -13.16
CA TRP A 309 -7.56 -9.33 -14.56
C TRP A 309 -8.23 -10.41 -15.43
N PRO A 310 -9.46 -10.18 -15.89
CA PRO A 310 -10.24 -11.18 -16.61
C PRO A 310 -9.48 -11.76 -17.81
N GLY A 311 -9.52 -13.08 -17.95
CA GLY A 311 -8.83 -13.79 -19.03
C GLY A 311 -7.30 -13.91 -18.87
N THR A 312 -6.70 -13.27 -17.87
CA THR A 312 -5.25 -13.31 -17.63
C THR A 312 -4.90 -13.84 -16.25
N THR A 313 -5.42 -13.26 -15.18
CA THR A 313 -5.20 -13.76 -13.81
C THR A 313 -6.06 -15.02 -13.58
N PRO A 314 -5.46 -16.13 -13.15
CA PRO A 314 -6.22 -17.35 -12.82
C PRO A 314 -7.22 -17.09 -11.69
N ALA A 315 -8.51 -17.26 -11.97
CA ALA A 315 -9.59 -16.98 -11.04
C ALA A 315 -9.59 -17.92 -9.83
N GLY A 316 -9.91 -17.39 -8.65
CA GLY A 316 -10.04 -18.13 -7.40
C GLY A 316 -8.72 -18.69 -6.85
N THR A 317 -7.57 -18.16 -7.29
CA THR A 317 -6.26 -18.67 -6.89
C THR A 317 -5.64 -17.87 -5.74
N ILE A 318 -4.60 -18.44 -5.13
CA ILE A 318 -3.82 -17.84 -4.05
C ILE A 318 -2.36 -17.77 -4.48
N CYS A 319 -1.77 -16.57 -4.41
CA CYS A 319 -0.34 -16.35 -4.58
C CYS A 319 0.31 -16.18 -3.20
N ASN A 320 1.23 -17.06 -2.86
CA ASN A 320 2.01 -16.99 -1.62
C ASN A 320 3.45 -16.47 -1.84
N ARG A 321 3.76 -15.97 -3.02
CA ARG A 321 5.05 -15.36 -3.32
C ARG A 321 5.16 -13.98 -2.71
N LEU A 322 6.40 -13.60 -2.39
CA LEU A 322 6.71 -12.29 -1.84
C LEU A 322 6.43 -11.20 -2.89
N ALA A 323 5.68 -10.20 -2.49
CA ALA A 323 5.33 -9.05 -3.32
C ALA A 323 5.12 -7.79 -2.45
N SER A 324 5.20 -6.63 -3.06
CA SER A 324 5.04 -5.36 -2.34
C SER A 324 4.35 -4.31 -3.20
N SER A 325 3.81 -3.30 -2.55
CA SER A 325 3.22 -2.13 -3.22
C SER A 325 4.20 -1.38 -4.13
N ILE A 326 5.50 -1.40 -3.82
CA ILE A 326 6.54 -0.81 -4.70
C ILE A 326 6.70 -1.55 -6.04
N ASP A 327 6.18 -2.77 -6.15
CA ASP A 327 6.24 -3.57 -7.37
C ASP A 327 5.17 -3.20 -8.39
N LEU A 328 4.14 -2.45 -7.98
CA LEU A 328 3.02 -2.12 -8.88
C LEU A 328 3.44 -1.18 -10.01
N LEU A 329 4.29 -0.16 -9.74
CA LEU A 329 4.76 0.75 -10.81
C LEU A 329 5.50 -0.02 -11.92
N PRO A 330 6.57 -0.79 -11.66
CA PRO A 330 7.25 -1.52 -12.72
C PRO A 330 6.37 -2.59 -13.39
N THR A 331 5.41 -3.16 -12.66
CA THR A 331 4.44 -4.11 -13.21
C THR A 331 3.51 -3.44 -14.23
N PHE A 332 2.94 -2.30 -13.87
CA PHE A 332 2.06 -1.56 -14.77
C PHE A 332 2.81 -0.95 -15.94
N ALA A 333 4.05 -0.49 -15.73
CA ALA A 333 4.93 -0.03 -16.79
C ALA A 333 5.18 -1.14 -17.84
N GLU A 334 5.49 -2.36 -17.39
CA GLU A 334 5.67 -3.51 -18.27
C GLU A 334 4.39 -3.84 -19.05
N ILE A 335 3.25 -3.88 -18.37
CA ILE A 335 1.95 -4.18 -18.99
C ILE A 335 1.56 -3.11 -20.00
N ALA A 336 1.73 -1.84 -19.67
CA ALA A 336 1.46 -0.71 -20.55
C ALA A 336 2.49 -0.57 -21.69
N GLY A 337 3.67 -1.17 -21.52
CA GLY A 337 4.80 -1.08 -22.46
C GLY A 337 5.50 0.27 -22.41
N THR A 338 5.55 0.90 -21.24
CA THR A 338 6.32 2.12 -20.99
C THR A 338 7.71 1.78 -20.43
N PRO A 339 8.72 2.63 -20.65
CA PRO A 339 10.02 2.47 -20.00
C PRO A 339 9.88 2.71 -18.48
N LEU A 340 10.73 2.05 -17.71
CA LEU A 340 10.86 2.35 -16.29
C LEU A 340 11.35 3.80 -16.08
N PRO A 341 11.09 4.39 -14.89
CA PRO A 341 11.67 5.66 -14.51
C PRO A 341 13.18 5.71 -14.73
N ALA A 342 13.71 6.86 -15.18
CA ALA A 342 15.14 7.02 -15.41
C ALA A 342 15.98 6.92 -14.12
N LYS A 343 15.41 7.35 -12.99
CA LYS A 343 16.02 7.20 -11.67
C LYS A 343 15.80 5.78 -11.15
N GLN A 344 16.77 5.29 -10.36
CA GLN A 344 16.68 3.97 -9.72
C GLN A 344 15.40 3.85 -8.89
N ILE A 345 14.69 2.75 -9.08
CA ILE A 345 13.56 2.29 -8.26
C ILE A 345 13.92 0.96 -7.57
N ASP A 346 13.14 0.55 -6.59
CA ASP A 346 13.34 -0.67 -5.80
C ASP A 346 12.32 -1.77 -6.14
N GLY A 347 11.24 -1.37 -6.80
CA GLY A 347 10.22 -2.27 -7.29
C GLY A 347 10.73 -3.17 -8.41
N VAL A 348 10.19 -4.36 -8.48
CA VAL A 348 10.39 -5.32 -9.58
C VAL A 348 9.03 -5.66 -10.19
N SER A 349 8.99 -5.93 -11.50
CA SER A 349 7.73 -6.36 -12.10
C SER A 349 7.30 -7.72 -11.53
N ILE A 350 6.06 -7.77 -11.06
CA ILE A 350 5.39 -9.00 -10.62
C ILE A 350 4.29 -9.42 -11.59
N ARG A 351 4.36 -8.99 -12.85
CA ARG A 351 3.43 -9.38 -13.91
C ARG A 351 3.29 -10.91 -14.00
N SER A 352 4.39 -11.64 -13.92
CA SER A 352 4.38 -13.10 -13.93
C SER A 352 3.53 -13.72 -12.81
N LEU A 353 3.44 -13.05 -11.64
CA LEU A 353 2.55 -13.48 -10.56
C LEU A 353 1.09 -13.18 -10.92
N PHE A 354 0.80 -12.03 -11.52
CA PHE A 354 -0.56 -11.69 -11.99
C PHE A 354 -1.06 -12.70 -13.04
N GLU A 355 -0.18 -13.17 -13.89
CA GLU A 355 -0.45 -14.17 -14.92
C GLU A 355 -0.48 -15.61 -14.39
N GLY A 356 -0.15 -15.81 -13.10
CA GLY A 356 -0.11 -17.14 -12.48
C GLY A 356 0.97 -18.06 -13.05
N VAL A 357 2.10 -17.49 -13.53
CA VAL A 357 3.21 -18.28 -14.07
C VAL A 357 3.76 -19.20 -12.97
N PRO A 358 3.80 -20.53 -13.22
CA PRO A 358 4.30 -21.48 -12.24
C PRO A 358 5.73 -21.14 -11.79
N ASP A 359 5.99 -21.26 -10.48
CA ASP A 359 7.29 -21.04 -9.85
C ASP A 359 7.90 -19.64 -9.98
N ALA A 360 7.22 -18.70 -10.60
CA ALA A 360 7.66 -17.31 -10.65
C ALA A 360 7.86 -16.74 -9.23
N ALA A 361 8.99 -16.10 -9.00
CA ALA A 361 9.35 -15.44 -7.73
C ALA A 361 10.22 -14.20 -8.03
N PRO A 362 9.69 -13.20 -8.70
CA PRO A 362 10.48 -12.04 -9.17
C PRO A 362 11.06 -11.21 -8.02
N ARG A 363 10.36 -11.11 -6.87
CA ARG A 363 10.87 -10.51 -5.65
C ARG A 363 11.42 -11.58 -4.72
N THR A 364 12.71 -11.49 -4.39
CA THR A 364 13.40 -12.46 -3.53
C THR A 364 13.59 -11.99 -2.10
N SER A 365 13.54 -10.68 -1.84
CA SER A 365 13.69 -10.08 -0.52
C SER A 365 12.87 -8.81 -0.35
N PHE A 366 12.61 -8.46 0.91
CA PHE A 366 11.95 -7.21 1.28
C PHE A 366 12.61 -6.60 2.52
N LEU A 367 12.77 -5.26 2.52
CA LEU A 367 13.40 -4.47 3.56
C LEU A 367 12.34 -3.74 4.37
N PHE A 368 12.42 -3.82 5.68
CA PHE A 368 11.49 -3.15 6.58
C PHE A 368 12.16 -1.94 7.21
N TYR A 369 11.92 -0.77 6.65
CA TYR A 369 12.43 0.51 7.15
C TYR A 369 11.34 1.28 7.88
N TYR A 370 11.66 1.81 9.06
CA TYR A 370 10.78 2.72 9.78
C TYR A 370 11.60 3.67 10.69
N ARG A 371 10.94 4.54 11.46
CA ARG A 371 11.53 5.48 12.44
C ARG A 371 12.69 6.26 11.83
N LYS A 372 12.37 7.11 10.85
CA LYS A 372 13.28 7.81 9.95
C LYS A 372 13.91 6.83 8.95
N ASN A 373 15.09 6.33 9.23
CA ASN A 373 15.82 5.44 8.32
C ASN A 373 16.35 4.18 9.02
N SER A 374 15.65 3.68 10.02
CA SER A 374 16.07 2.46 10.72
C SER A 374 15.69 1.23 9.92
N LEU A 375 16.67 0.39 9.57
CA LEU A 375 16.44 -0.94 9.00
C LEU A 375 16.13 -1.90 10.14
N GLU A 376 14.83 -2.10 10.38
CA GLU A 376 14.35 -2.89 11.53
C GLU A 376 14.24 -4.38 11.24
N ALA A 377 14.02 -4.76 9.96
CA ALA A 377 14.01 -6.17 9.56
C ALA A 377 14.33 -6.36 8.07
N VAL A 378 14.72 -7.59 7.73
CA VAL A 378 14.87 -8.07 6.36
C VAL A 378 14.17 -9.41 6.21
N ARG A 379 13.50 -9.64 5.09
CA ARG A 379 12.85 -10.90 4.77
C ARG A 379 13.31 -11.44 3.43
N ASN A 380 13.53 -12.75 3.34
CA ASN A 380 13.49 -13.50 2.09
C ASN A 380 12.11 -14.18 1.92
N GLY A 381 11.95 -15.07 0.96
CA GLY A 381 10.68 -15.76 0.72
C GLY A 381 10.17 -16.59 1.91
N LEU A 382 11.03 -17.05 2.80
CA LEU A 382 10.72 -18.02 3.84
C LEU A 382 10.92 -17.53 5.27
N TYR A 383 11.91 -16.66 5.50
CA TYR A 383 12.33 -16.21 6.82
C TYR A 383 12.38 -14.69 6.91
N LYS A 384 12.15 -14.16 8.12
CA LYS A 384 12.30 -12.75 8.46
C LYS A 384 13.25 -12.60 9.64
N LEU A 385 14.33 -11.83 9.46
CA LEU A 385 15.27 -11.44 10.48
C LEU A 385 14.92 -10.03 10.97
N VAL A 386 14.48 -9.93 12.21
CA VAL A 386 14.26 -8.67 12.91
C VAL A 386 15.55 -8.30 13.63
N PHE A 387 16.04 -7.06 13.48
CA PHE A 387 17.18 -6.53 14.18
C PHE A 387 16.78 -5.98 15.54
N ALA A 388 17.70 -5.94 16.49
CA ALA A 388 17.46 -5.27 17.77
C ALA A 388 17.17 -3.76 17.52
N HIS A 389 16.02 -3.29 17.98
CA HIS A 389 15.62 -1.90 17.79
C HIS A 389 14.58 -1.45 18.84
N PRO A 390 14.56 -0.15 19.22
CA PRO A 390 13.45 0.41 19.97
C PRO A 390 12.24 0.62 19.06
N GLY A 391 11.04 0.29 19.54
CA GLY A 391 9.85 0.38 18.73
C GLY A 391 8.59 0.67 19.55
N ARG A 392 7.45 0.72 18.86
CA ARG A 392 6.13 0.72 19.45
C ARG A 392 5.70 -0.72 19.73
N SER A 393 5.07 -0.96 20.88
CA SER A 393 4.36 -2.21 21.15
C SER A 393 2.95 -1.92 21.68
N TYR A 394 2.00 -2.71 21.22
CA TYR A 394 0.59 -2.67 21.62
C TYR A 394 0.27 -3.71 22.70
N GLU A 395 1.17 -4.62 23.01
CA GLU A 395 0.89 -5.82 23.83
C GLU A 395 0.68 -5.52 25.32
N ALA A 396 1.18 -4.39 25.84
CA ALA A 396 1.16 -4.12 27.28
C ALA A 396 -0.16 -3.53 27.79
N PHE A 397 -1.05 -3.06 26.93
CA PHE A 397 -2.25 -2.33 27.32
C PHE A 397 -3.48 -2.81 26.54
N LEU A 398 -4.64 -2.70 27.19
CA LEU A 398 -5.90 -2.88 26.47
C LEU A 398 -6.07 -1.75 25.44
N PRO A 399 -6.61 -2.05 24.26
CA PRO A 399 -6.96 -1.01 23.29
C PRO A 399 -8.04 -0.09 23.83
N GLY A 400 -8.17 1.09 23.23
CA GLY A 400 -9.24 2.04 23.52
C GLY A 400 -10.60 1.62 22.97
N ASN A 401 -11.55 2.53 23.02
CA ASN A 401 -12.87 2.32 22.41
C ASN A 401 -13.54 3.66 22.06
N GLY A 402 -14.65 3.60 21.30
CA GLY A 402 -15.46 4.76 20.96
C GLY A 402 -14.66 5.86 20.24
N GLY A 403 -13.70 5.48 19.39
CA GLY A 403 -12.87 6.40 18.62
C GLY A 403 -11.74 7.08 19.40
N ARG A 404 -11.45 6.61 20.62
CA ARG A 404 -10.33 7.10 21.44
C ARG A 404 -9.26 6.02 21.56
N PRO A 405 -7.98 6.36 21.34
CA PRO A 405 -6.91 5.38 21.38
C PRO A 405 -6.59 4.96 22.83
N GLY A 406 -6.29 3.68 23.00
CA GLY A 406 -5.66 3.16 24.21
C GLY A 406 -4.18 3.54 24.30
N LYS A 407 -3.55 3.22 25.42
CA LYS A 407 -2.11 3.43 25.64
C LYS A 407 -1.30 2.47 24.76
N VAL A 408 -0.10 2.87 24.44
CA VAL A 408 0.92 2.04 23.78
C VAL A 408 2.25 2.20 24.51
N THR A 409 3.15 1.23 24.38
CA THR A 409 4.53 1.38 24.83
C THR A 409 5.36 1.94 23.67
N GLU A 410 5.88 3.15 23.83
CA GLU A 410 6.90 3.69 22.92
C GLU A 410 8.30 3.36 23.45
N GLY A 411 9.26 3.11 22.56
CA GLY A 411 10.62 2.75 22.94
C GLY A 411 10.75 1.36 23.55
N HIS A 412 9.81 0.46 23.25
CA HIS A 412 9.95 -0.95 23.64
C HIS A 412 11.16 -1.57 22.91
N GLU A 413 12.07 -2.18 23.67
CA GLU A 413 13.27 -2.81 23.11
C GLU A 413 12.93 -4.19 22.56
N PHE A 414 12.90 -4.33 21.22
CA PHE A 414 12.77 -5.61 20.55
C PHE A 414 14.15 -6.24 20.38
N PRO A 415 14.36 -7.51 20.79
CA PRO A 415 15.60 -8.21 20.54
C PRO A 415 15.74 -8.62 19.05
N MET A 416 16.97 -8.92 18.64
CA MET A 416 17.20 -9.61 17.36
C MET A 416 16.55 -10.99 17.42
N ALA A 417 15.82 -11.36 16.34
CA ALA A 417 15.15 -12.65 16.23
C ALA A 417 14.93 -13.06 14.77
N LEU A 418 14.99 -14.37 14.50
CA LEU A 418 14.67 -14.97 13.19
C LEU A 418 13.35 -15.73 13.27
N TYR A 419 12.43 -15.45 12.34
CA TYR A 419 11.13 -16.11 12.28
C TYR A 419 10.95 -16.91 10.98
N ASP A 420 10.45 -18.16 11.09
CA ASP A 420 10.02 -18.97 9.94
C ASP A 420 8.60 -18.58 9.52
N MET A 421 8.49 -17.75 8.50
CA MET A 421 7.23 -17.15 8.07
C MET A 421 6.22 -18.13 7.46
N ARG A 422 6.64 -19.38 7.20
CA ARG A 422 5.72 -20.45 6.73
C ARG A 422 4.88 -21.01 7.87
N ARG A 423 5.43 -21.05 9.09
CA ARG A 423 4.85 -21.68 10.27
C ARG A 423 4.48 -20.70 11.36
N ASP A 424 5.14 -19.55 11.39
CA ASP A 424 5.01 -18.54 12.43
C ASP A 424 4.83 -17.14 11.85
N PRO A 425 3.74 -16.89 11.09
CA PRO A 425 3.46 -15.55 10.58
C PRO A 425 3.14 -14.54 11.70
N GLY A 426 2.89 -15.02 12.92
CA GLY A 426 2.69 -14.21 14.12
C GLY A 426 3.99 -13.81 14.83
N GLU A 427 5.17 -14.18 14.31
CA GLU A 427 6.50 -13.78 14.80
C GLU A 427 6.69 -14.04 16.30
N ARG A 428 6.42 -15.28 16.74
CA ARG A 428 6.40 -15.67 18.16
C ARG A 428 7.64 -16.46 18.60
N TYR A 429 8.25 -17.23 17.67
CA TYR A 429 9.28 -18.20 17.99
C TYR A 429 10.59 -17.86 17.28
N ASP A 430 11.58 -17.37 18.03
CA ASP A 430 12.92 -17.12 17.52
C ASP A 430 13.63 -18.43 17.21
N VAL A 431 13.97 -18.64 15.95
CA VAL A 431 14.67 -19.84 15.45
C VAL A 431 16.11 -19.56 14.97
N GLN A 432 16.70 -18.42 15.33
CA GLN A 432 18.04 -18.02 14.86
C GLN A 432 19.12 -19.04 15.21
N SER A 433 19.02 -19.68 16.38
CA SER A 433 19.99 -20.71 16.80
C SER A 433 19.89 -22.01 16.00
N GLN A 434 18.74 -22.26 15.36
CA GLN A 434 18.51 -23.44 14.52
C GLN A 434 18.92 -23.22 13.06
N HIS A 435 19.02 -21.95 12.62
CA HIS A 435 19.27 -21.57 11.23
C HIS A 435 20.33 -20.46 11.10
N PRO A 436 21.56 -20.68 11.60
CA PRO A 436 22.63 -19.68 11.52
C PRO A 436 23.00 -19.30 10.09
N GLU A 437 22.88 -20.23 9.14
CA GLU A 437 23.13 -19.99 7.71
C GLU A 437 22.11 -19.01 7.10
N VAL A 438 20.86 -19.05 7.55
CA VAL A 438 19.80 -18.10 7.12
C VAL A 438 20.06 -16.73 7.71
N VAL A 439 20.50 -16.65 8.97
CA VAL A 439 20.90 -15.37 9.58
C VAL A 439 22.02 -14.73 8.77
N GLU A 440 23.06 -15.47 8.38
CA GLU A 440 24.15 -14.96 7.55
C GLU A 440 23.67 -14.48 6.17
N GLU A 441 22.75 -15.20 5.53
CA GLU A 441 22.14 -14.79 4.24
C GLU A 441 21.41 -13.45 4.39
N LEU A 442 20.53 -13.34 5.38
CA LEU A 442 19.73 -12.13 5.60
C LEU A 442 20.59 -10.95 6.07
N MET A 443 21.65 -11.19 6.82
CA MET A 443 22.65 -10.17 7.17
C MET A 443 23.35 -9.60 5.94
N ARG A 444 23.72 -10.43 4.95
CA ARG A 444 24.31 -9.95 3.69
C ARG A 444 23.35 -9.05 2.91
N ILE A 445 22.08 -9.40 2.86
CA ILE A 445 21.05 -8.55 2.24
C ILE A 445 20.93 -7.21 2.99
N ALA A 446 20.91 -7.25 4.33
CA ALA A 446 20.88 -6.06 5.17
C ALA A 446 22.09 -5.15 4.98
N ASP A 447 23.30 -5.73 4.88
CA ASP A 447 24.53 -4.95 4.72
C ASP A 447 24.56 -4.24 3.35
N ALA A 448 24.10 -4.91 2.28
CA ALA A 448 23.93 -4.27 0.98
C ALA A 448 22.89 -3.13 1.03
N ALA A 449 21.77 -3.33 1.74
CA ALA A 449 20.75 -2.30 1.94
C ALA A 449 21.28 -1.11 2.76
N ARG A 450 22.10 -1.34 3.77
CA ARG A 450 22.74 -0.30 4.60
C ARG A 450 23.69 0.56 3.78
N GLU A 451 24.47 -0.04 2.89
CA GLU A 451 25.33 0.73 1.97
C GLU A 451 24.53 1.59 1.01
N ASP A 452 23.46 1.06 0.46
CA ASP A 452 22.60 1.73 -0.53
C ASP A 452 21.72 2.81 0.13
N LEU A 453 20.90 2.41 1.10
CA LEU A 453 19.83 3.21 1.70
C LEU A 453 20.15 3.76 3.10
N GLY A 454 21.21 3.25 3.71
CA GLY A 454 21.60 3.61 5.07
C GLY A 454 20.87 2.82 6.15
N ASP A 455 21.20 3.13 7.41
CA ASP A 455 20.55 2.58 8.60
C ASP A 455 20.87 3.47 9.82
N ASP A 456 19.87 4.13 10.37
CA ASP A 456 20.04 4.99 11.55
C ASP A 456 20.44 4.20 12.81
N LEU A 457 20.06 2.91 12.90
CA LEU A 457 20.48 2.03 14.01
C LEU A 457 22.00 1.78 14.02
N ARG A 458 22.66 1.96 12.87
CA ARG A 458 24.11 1.79 12.68
C ARG A 458 24.83 3.10 12.38
N GLY A 459 24.13 4.23 12.33
CA GLY A 459 24.72 5.52 11.95
C GLY A 459 25.20 5.59 10.51
N MET A 460 24.62 4.79 9.62
CA MET A 460 24.97 4.71 8.20
C MET A 460 24.02 5.58 7.37
N PRO A 461 24.52 6.61 6.64
CA PRO A 461 23.63 7.53 5.89
C PRO A 461 23.06 6.94 4.60
N GLY A 462 23.70 5.90 4.03
CA GLY A 462 23.40 5.40 2.69
C GLY A 462 23.96 6.27 1.57
N ARG A 463 24.22 5.68 0.40
CA ARG A 463 24.85 6.38 -0.74
C ARG A 463 23.86 6.91 -1.77
N ASN A 464 22.70 6.25 -1.90
CA ASN A 464 21.78 6.46 -3.03
C ASN A 464 20.39 6.97 -2.60
N ARG A 465 20.32 7.67 -1.47
CA ARG A 465 19.10 8.36 -1.02
C ARG A 465 18.95 9.70 -1.74
N ARG A 466 17.70 10.02 -2.04
CA ARG A 466 17.32 11.28 -2.70
C ARG A 466 16.46 12.13 -1.74
N PRO A 467 16.49 13.46 -1.85
CA PRO A 467 15.67 14.30 -0.98
C PRO A 467 14.20 14.26 -1.37
N ALA A 468 13.32 14.43 -0.38
CA ALA A 468 11.93 14.76 -0.64
C ALA A 468 11.79 16.12 -1.33
N GLY A 469 10.70 16.33 -2.04
CA GLY A 469 10.32 17.62 -2.59
C GLY A 469 10.05 18.63 -1.48
N ARG A 470 10.27 19.89 -1.76
CA ARG A 470 9.99 21.01 -0.83
C ARG A 470 9.17 22.08 -1.55
N ALA A 471 8.10 22.54 -0.90
CA ALA A 471 7.44 23.77 -1.28
C ALA A 471 8.29 24.96 -0.90
N GLU A 472 8.27 26.01 -1.72
CA GLU A 472 8.91 27.30 -1.48
C GLU A 472 8.36 28.04 -0.24
#